data_9fc7c58c8f778634e455d6d7ab12d08b
#
_entry.id   9fc7c58c8f778634e455d6d7ab12d08b
#
_cell.length_a   1.000
_cell.length_b   1.000
_cell.length_c   1.000
_cell.angle_alpha   90.00
_cell.angle_beta   90.00
_cell.angle_gamma   90.00
#
_symmetry.space_group_name_H-M   'P 1'
#
loop_
_entity.id
_entity.type
_entity.pdbx_description
1 polymer ?
#
loop_
_entity_poly.entity_id
_entity_poly.type
_entity_poly.pdbx_seq_one_letter_code
_entity_poly.pdbx_strand_id
1 'polypeptide(L)'
;MTKENKLSPKMQELVELAAELDDLGHIEAVLGWDQQINMPSGGAEERGLQSAALGRIMHEKFTTDEVGQLIADLEEEVGDLTAETDEARMVKVSKRAYEKQTKIPLPLLMEFI
;
A
#
# COMPACT_ATOMS: atom_id res chain seq x y z
N MET A 1 17.20 20.49 -13.84
CA MET A 1 16.77 20.24 -13.62
C MET A 1 16.07 19.20 -13.69
N THR A 2 15.86 18.82 -13.60
CA THR A 2 15.29 17.73 -13.45
C THR A 2 14.09 17.59 -14.15
N LYS A 3 13.87 18.15 -15.13
CA LYS A 3 12.72 18.06 -15.81
C LYS A 3 12.49 16.74 -16.27
N GLU A 4 13.45 15.98 -16.39
CA GLU A 4 13.25 14.64 -16.82
C GLU A 4 12.48 13.88 -15.81
N ASN A 5 12.34 14.36 -14.63
CA ASN A 5 11.57 13.68 -13.67
C ASN A 5 10.20 14.18 -13.58
N LYS A 6 9.68 14.78 -14.62
CA LYS A 6 8.37 15.24 -14.52
C LYS A 6 7.42 14.17 -14.63
N LEU A 7 6.93 13.72 -13.54
CA LEU A 7 5.81 12.80 -13.50
C LEU A 7 4.52 13.58 -13.69
N SER A 8 3.52 12.95 -14.28
CA SER A 8 2.21 13.58 -14.35
C SER A 8 1.69 13.79 -12.93
N PRO A 9 0.75 14.70 -12.73
CA PRO A 9 0.21 14.91 -11.39
C PRO A 9 -0.37 13.63 -10.79
N LYS A 10 -1.02 12.80 -11.59
CA LYS A 10 -1.59 11.57 -11.07
C LYS A 10 -0.52 10.56 -10.73
N MET A 11 0.53 10.47 -11.53
CA MET A 11 1.63 9.57 -11.22
C MET A 11 2.32 10.02 -9.95
N GLN A 12 2.48 11.32 -9.76
CA GLN A 12 3.08 11.83 -8.55
C GLN A 12 2.23 11.51 -7.34
N GLU A 13 0.92 11.57 -7.50
CA GLU A 13 0.01 11.21 -6.42
C GLU A 13 0.18 9.76 -6.03
N LEU A 14 0.31 8.87 -7.00
CA LEU A 14 0.52 7.46 -6.72
C LEU A 14 1.87 7.22 -6.03
N VAL A 15 2.90 7.91 -6.49
CA VAL A 15 4.23 7.78 -5.88
C VAL A 15 4.19 8.23 -4.42
N GLU A 16 3.49 9.33 -4.15
CA GLU A 16 3.41 9.83 -2.79
C GLU A 16 2.63 8.88 -1.88
N LEU A 17 1.56 8.30 -2.40
CA LEU A 17 0.82 7.31 -1.64
C LEU A 17 1.69 6.08 -1.36
N ALA A 18 2.41 5.62 -2.37
CA ALA A 18 3.29 4.46 -2.18
C ALA A 18 4.37 4.74 -1.15
N ALA A 19 4.92 5.95 -1.16
CA ALA A 19 5.93 6.33 -0.18
C ALA A 19 5.36 6.36 1.23
N GLU A 20 4.15 6.87 1.36
CA GLU A 20 3.50 6.91 2.68
C GLU A 20 3.24 5.50 3.20
N LEU A 21 2.75 4.62 2.33
CA LEU A 21 2.49 3.25 2.74
C LEU A 21 3.79 2.52 3.07
N ASP A 22 4.86 2.83 2.35
CA ASP A 22 6.15 2.24 2.63
C ASP A 22 6.67 2.67 4.00
N ASP A 23 6.51 3.95 4.34
CA ASP A 23 6.90 4.44 5.64
C ASP A 23 6.09 3.77 6.75
N LEU A 24 4.79 3.63 6.55
CA LEU A 24 3.95 2.95 7.54
C LEU A 24 4.34 1.49 7.68
N GLY A 25 4.72 0.86 6.59
CA GLY A 25 5.17 -0.53 6.63
C GLY A 25 6.46 -0.68 7.41
N HIS A 26 7.36 0.29 7.31
CA HIS A 26 8.58 0.28 8.09
C HIS A 26 8.30 0.43 9.58
N ILE A 27 7.33 1.28 9.92
CA ILE A 27 6.94 1.43 11.31
C ILE A 27 6.37 0.13 11.85
N GLU A 28 5.55 -0.53 11.05
CA GLU A 28 4.98 -1.81 11.46
C GLU A 28 6.06 -2.86 11.67
N ALA A 29 7.07 -2.86 10.81
CA ALA A 29 8.19 -3.79 10.93
C ALA A 29 8.96 -3.55 12.22
N VAL A 30 9.17 -2.29 12.59
CA VAL A 30 9.85 -1.96 13.83
C VAL A 30 9.02 -2.42 15.03
N LEU A 31 7.70 -2.21 14.99
CA LEU A 31 6.84 -2.67 16.07
C LEU A 31 6.92 -4.18 16.23
N GLY A 32 6.91 -4.91 15.13
CA GLY A 32 6.98 -6.37 15.18
C GLY A 32 8.31 -6.85 15.71
N TRP A 33 9.39 -6.19 15.29
CA TRP A 33 10.72 -6.55 15.75
C TRP A 33 10.86 -6.30 17.25
N ASP A 34 10.34 -5.15 17.71
CA ASP A 34 10.37 -4.81 19.13
C ASP A 34 9.60 -5.83 19.96
N GLN A 35 8.45 -6.26 19.43
CA GLN A 35 7.62 -7.25 20.11
C GLN A 35 8.37 -8.56 20.31
N GLN A 36 9.16 -8.96 19.34
CA GLN A 36 9.88 -10.22 19.41
C GLN A 36 11.10 -10.15 20.29
N ILE A 37 11.76 -9.01 20.35
CA ILE A 37 13.05 -8.90 20.99
C ILE A 37 13.00 -8.31 22.39
N ASN A 38 12.28 -7.21 22.54
CA ASN A 38 12.36 -6.41 23.75
C ASN A 38 11.12 -6.37 24.58
N MET A 39 10.05 -7.00 24.14
CA MET A 39 8.77 -6.83 24.78
C MET A 39 8.70 -7.57 26.09
N PRO A 40 8.42 -6.89 27.20
CA PRO A 40 8.19 -7.59 28.45
C PRO A 40 6.86 -8.34 28.39
N SER A 41 6.73 -9.31 29.25
CA SER A 41 5.51 -10.07 29.29
C SER A 41 4.36 -9.12 29.64
N GLY A 42 3.27 -9.23 28.93
CA GLY A 42 2.13 -8.34 29.13
C GLY A 42 2.10 -7.19 28.15
N GLY A 43 3.24 -6.82 27.58
CA GLY A 43 3.26 -5.76 26.58
C GLY A 43 3.00 -6.26 25.19
N ALA A 44 3.13 -7.55 24.97
CA ALA A 44 2.98 -8.12 23.63
C ALA A 44 1.58 -7.94 23.07
N GLU A 45 0.57 -8.06 23.94
CA GLU A 45 -0.80 -7.91 23.50
C GLU A 45 -1.08 -6.50 23.02
N GLU A 46 -0.60 -5.52 23.77
CA GLU A 46 -0.77 -4.13 23.39
C GLU A 46 -0.06 -3.82 22.09
N ARG A 47 1.14 -4.35 21.90
CA ARG A 47 1.89 -4.15 20.66
C ARG A 47 1.19 -4.80 19.49
N GLY A 48 0.58 -5.98 19.72
CA GLY A 48 -0.18 -6.64 18.67
C GLY A 48 -1.38 -5.82 18.24
N LEU A 49 -2.04 -5.17 19.17
CA LEU A 49 -3.17 -4.30 18.83
C LEU A 49 -2.70 -3.09 18.02
N GLN A 50 -1.55 -2.56 18.36
CA GLN A 50 -1.00 -1.43 17.62
C GLN A 50 -0.63 -1.82 16.20
N SER A 51 -0.04 -2.98 16.01
CA SER A 51 0.29 -3.47 14.68
C SER A 51 -0.97 -3.70 13.85
N ALA A 52 -1.99 -4.26 14.47
CA ALA A 52 -3.24 -4.50 13.76
C ALA A 52 -3.91 -3.19 13.35
N ALA A 53 -3.87 -2.19 14.23
CA ALA A 53 -4.44 -0.89 13.90
C ALA A 53 -3.70 -0.25 12.74
N LEU A 54 -2.38 -0.35 12.74
CA LEU A 54 -1.58 0.22 11.68
C LEU A 54 -1.85 -0.47 10.35
N GLY A 55 -1.93 -1.81 10.38
CA GLY A 55 -2.25 -2.56 9.18
C GLY A 55 -3.60 -2.20 8.60
N ARG A 56 -4.59 -1.98 9.48
CA ARG A 56 -5.91 -1.58 9.04
C ARG A 56 -5.87 -0.20 8.39
N ILE A 57 -5.12 0.73 8.98
CA ILE A 57 -4.99 2.06 8.41
C ILE A 57 -4.36 1.99 7.03
N MET A 58 -3.31 1.20 6.88
CA MET A 58 -2.64 1.04 5.59
C MET A 58 -3.60 0.46 4.55
N HIS A 59 -4.36 -0.54 4.93
CA HIS A 59 -5.32 -1.16 4.03
C HIS A 59 -6.38 -0.14 3.60
N GLU A 60 -6.91 0.61 4.55
CA GLU A 60 -7.96 1.57 4.26
C GLU A 60 -7.46 2.70 3.39
N LYS A 61 -6.21 3.11 3.56
CA LYS A 61 -5.64 4.16 2.73
C LYS A 61 -5.50 3.72 1.27
N PHE A 62 -5.22 2.45 1.07
CA PHE A 62 -4.94 1.95 -0.27
C PHE A 62 -6.19 1.53 -1.02
N THR A 63 -7.21 1.06 -0.32
CA THR A 63 -8.36 0.43 -0.98
C THR A 63 -9.55 1.35 -1.17
N THR A 64 -9.34 2.65 -1.17
CA THR A 64 -10.41 3.60 -1.40
C THR A 64 -10.81 3.61 -2.88
N ASP A 65 -12.01 4.10 -3.14
CA ASP A 65 -12.45 4.28 -4.53
C ASP A 65 -11.57 5.28 -5.25
N GLU A 66 -11.08 6.28 -4.54
CA GLU A 66 -10.20 7.28 -5.13
C GLU A 66 -8.91 6.65 -5.64
N VAL A 67 -8.34 5.73 -4.89
CA VAL A 67 -7.13 5.05 -5.33
C VAL A 67 -7.44 4.17 -6.54
N GLY A 68 -8.58 3.51 -6.53
CA GLY A 68 -8.98 2.70 -7.68
C GLY A 68 -9.11 3.53 -8.93
N GLN A 69 -9.72 4.71 -8.81
CA GLN A 69 -9.87 5.59 -9.96
C GLN A 69 -8.53 6.15 -10.40
N LEU A 70 -7.67 6.47 -9.44
CA LEU A 70 -6.34 6.96 -9.77
C LEU A 70 -5.56 5.94 -10.60
N ILE A 71 -5.63 4.68 -10.20
CA ILE A 71 -4.94 3.62 -10.92
C ILE A 71 -5.54 3.45 -12.31
N ALA A 72 -6.86 3.50 -12.43
CA ALA A 72 -7.52 3.38 -13.73
C ALA A 72 -7.10 4.52 -14.66
N ASP A 73 -7.05 5.73 -14.12
CA ASP A 73 -6.65 6.89 -14.91
C ASP A 73 -5.20 6.74 -15.36
N LEU A 74 -4.34 6.24 -14.48
CA LEU A 74 -2.94 6.06 -14.82
C LEU A 74 -2.75 4.94 -15.83
N GLU A 75 -3.59 3.94 -15.77
CA GLU A 75 -3.53 2.86 -16.74
C GLU A 75 -3.75 3.40 -18.14
N GLU A 76 -4.70 4.31 -18.29
CA GLU A 76 -4.93 4.96 -19.57
C GLU A 76 -3.81 5.90 -19.95
N GLU A 77 -3.29 6.63 -18.98
CA GLU A 77 -2.24 7.60 -19.23
C GLU A 77 -0.96 6.93 -19.70
N VAL A 78 -0.60 5.82 -19.07
CA VAL A 78 0.61 5.10 -19.42
C VAL A 78 0.42 4.33 -20.73
N GLY A 79 -0.74 3.76 -20.91
CA GLY A 79 -1.06 3.04 -22.14
C GLY A 79 -0.60 1.60 -22.12
N ASP A 80 0.68 1.39 -22.32
CA ASP A 80 1.21 0.04 -22.44
C ASP A 80 1.86 -0.40 -21.15
N LEU A 81 1.17 -1.23 -20.40
CA LEU A 81 1.69 -1.71 -19.12
C LEU A 81 2.79 -2.75 -19.28
N THR A 82 3.01 -3.23 -20.50
CA THR A 82 4.13 -4.14 -20.74
C THR A 82 5.42 -3.40 -21.06
N ALA A 83 5.35 -2.08 -21.22
CA ALA A 83 6.54 -1.29 -21.46
C ALA A 83 7.47 -1.38 -20.26
N GLU A 84 8.76 -1.31 -20.55
CA GLU A 84 9.75 -1.43 -19.48
C GLU A 84 10.13 -0.06 -18.94
N THR A 85 9.16 0.68 -18.51
CA THR A 85 9.40 1.96 -17.87
C THR A 85 9.04 1.82 -16.40
N ASP A 86 9.60 2.71 -15.60
CA ASP A 86 9.26 2.69 -14.17
C ASP A 86 7.80 3.02 -13.95
N GLU A 87 7.28 3.93 -14.76
CA GLU A 87 5.87 4.31 -14.64
C GLU A 87 4.94 3.14 -14.94
N ALA A 88 5.21 2.43 -16.03
CA ALA A 88 4.37 1.28 -16.39
C ALA A 88 4.45 0.19 -15.32
N ARG A 89 5.64 -0.05 -14.82
CA ARG A 89 5.83 -1.07 -13.79
C ARG A 89 5.10 -0.69 -12.53
N MET A 90 5.17 0.57 -12.12
CA MET A 90 4.52 1.01 -10.92
C MET A 90 3.01 0.90 -11.00
N VAL A 91 2.43 1.30 -12.14
CA VAL A 91 0.99 1.19 -12.32
C VAL A 91 0.56 -0.27 -12.34
N LYS A 92 1.33 -1.12 -13.00
CA LYS A 92 1.00 -2.53 -13.09
C LYS A 92 1.02 -3.20 -11.72
N VAL A 93 2.06 -2.91 -10.93
CA VAL A 93 2.18 -3.49 -9.59
C VAL A 93 1.07 -2.97 -8.69
N SER A 94 0.80 -1.67 -8.76
CA SER A 94 -0.25 -1.07 -7.93
C SER A 94 -1.62 -1.61 -8.28
N LYS A 95 -1.88 -1.79 -9.58
CA LYS A 95 -3.16 -2.34 -10.01
C LYS A 95 -3.36 -3.75 -9.49
N ARG A 96 -2.31 -4.56 -9.59
CA ARG A 96 -2.38 -5.93 -9.11
C ARG A 96 -2.63 -5.98 -7.61
N ALA A 97 -1.91 -5.13 -6.86
CA ALA A 97 -2.08 -5.09 -5.41
C ALA A 97 -3.47 -4.62 -5.03
N TYR A 98 -3.97 -3.60 -5.73
CA TYR A 98 -5.30 -3.06 -5.45
C TYR A 98 -6.36 -4.11 -5.69
N GLU A 99 -6.28 -4.79 -6.82
CA GLU A 99 -7.25 -5.83 -7.15
C GLU A 99 -7.20 -6.97 -6.15
N LYS A 100 -6.00 -7.34 -5.73
CA LYS A 100 -5.86 -8.43 -4.79
C LYS A 100 -6.50 -8.07 -3.45
N GLN A 101 -6.32 -6.83 -3.00
CA GLN A 101 -6.85 -6.42 -1.70
C GLN A 101 -8.35 -6.14 -1.72
N THR A 102 -8.89 -5.76 -2.87
CA THR A 102 -10.29 -5.40 -2.94
C THR A 102 -11.19 -6.53 -3.44
N LYS A 103 -10.62 -7.55 -4.07
CA LYS A 103 -11.44 -8.62 -4.63
C LYS A 103 -11.93 -9.63 -3.61
N ILE A 104 -11.27 -9.71 -2.47
CA ILE A 104 -11.67 -10.68 -1.46
C ILE A 104 -12.70 -10.02 -0.57
N PRO A 105 -13.98 -10.45 -0.62
CA PRO A 105 -15.00 -9.82 0.21
C PRO A 105 -14.71 -10.04 1.68
N LEU A 106 -15.03 -9.05 2.48
CA LEU A 106 -14.82 -9.12 3.91
C LEU A 106 -15.46 -10.36 4.55
N PRO A 107 -16.70 -10.73 4.20
CA PRO A 107 -17.26 -11.94 4.79
C PRO A 107 -16.45 -13.19 4.52
N LEU A 108 -15.85 -13.27 3.33
CA LEU A 108 -15.03 -14.41 3.01
C LEU A 108 -13.76 -14.42 3.83
N LEU A 109 -13.16 -13.25 4.03
CA LEU A 109 -11.99 -13.16 4.88
C LEU A 109 -12.29 -13.60 6.29
N MET A 110 -13.44 -13.23 6.81
CA MET A 110 -13.79 -13.54 8.16
C MET A 110 -14.02 -15.03 8.38
N GLU A 111 -14.29 -15.76 7.33
CA GLU A 111 -14.45 -17.20 7.44
C GLU A 111 -13.15 -17.92 7.73
N PHE A 112 -12.03 -17.26 7.47
CA PHE A 112 -10.75 -17.87 7.71
C PHE A 112 -10.15 -17.48 9.05
N ILE A 113 -10.84 -16.72 9.82
CA ILE A 113 -10.41 -16.32 11.14
C ILE A 113 -11.03 -17.19 12.21
#